data_cc947465dcf0d6924e0da6c40e2ed5db
#
_entry.id   cc947465dcf0d6924e0da6c40e2ed5db
#
_cell.length_a   1.000
_cell.length_b   1.000
_cell.length_c   1.000
_cell.angle_alpha   90.00
_cell.angle_beta   90.00
_cell.angle_gamma   90.00
#
_symmetry.space_group_name_H-M   'P 1'
#
loop_
_entity.id
_entity.type
_entity.pdbx_description
1 polymer ?
#
loop_
_entity_poly.entity_id
_entity_poly.type
_entity_poly.pdbx_seq_one_letter_code
_entity_poly.pdbx_strand_id
1 'polypeptide(L)'
;MIFRQLFERESSTYTYLLADERTRKAAFIDPVDTQLNLYLRLLDELGLQLVYALDTHVHADHVTALGLLRETVGCKTLLGFAGEVDCASAGLEDGQIINVGDIEINVLFTPGHTDDSFSFLVEDRGHGYLFSGDTLLIRGTGRTDFQNGDAGRLYDSLHDKLLTLPDDTQVYPGHDYKGWTVSTIGEERAHNPRLEPDNKAAFIELMHNLHLPNPKMMDVAVPANRTCGLNKNLTGWSV
;
A
#
# COMPACT_ATOMS: atom_id res chain seq x y z
N MET A 1 14.01 -14.21 1.76
CA MET A 1 12.65 -13.74 2.18
C MET A 1 11.57 -14.67 1.64
N ILE A 2 10.55 -15.01 2.42
CA ILE A 2 9.30 -15.59 1.92
C ILE A 2 8.43 -14.43 1.46
N PHE A 3 7.95 -14.49 0.21
CA PHE A 3 7.12 -13.45 -0.40
C PHE A 3 5.87 -14.06 -1.01
N ARG A 4 4.70 -13.43 -0.79
CA ARG A 4 3.44 -13.77 -1.47
C ARG A 4 2.72 -12.50 -1.88
N GLN A 5 2.22 -12.48 -3.10
CA GLN A 5 1.30 -11.49 -3.62
C GLN A 5 -0.10 -12.11 -3.68
N LEU A 6 -1.05 -11.51 -3.01
CA LEU A 6 -2.44 -11.98 -2.91
C LEU A 6 -3.34 -10.94 -3.58
N PHE A 7 -4.35 -11.41 -4.33
CA PHE A 7 -5.24 -10.52 -5.08
C PHE A 7 -6.67 -10.62 -4.57
N GLU A 8 -7.22 -9.47 -4.16
CA GLU A 8 -8.64 -9.33 -3.85
C GLU A 8 -9.37 -8.78 -5.09
N ARG A 9 -10.44 -9.48 -5.53
CA ARG A 9 -11.06 -9.25 -6.85
C ARG A 9 -12.04 -8.09 -6.88
N GLU A 10 -12.75 -7.80 -5.79
CA GLU A 10 -13.82 -6.78 -5.77
C GLU A 10 -13.24 -5.38 -5.82
N SER A 11 -12.19 -5.13 -5.03
CA SER A 11 -11.44 -3.87 -5.02
C SER A 11 -10.28 -3.85 -6.01
N SER A 12 -9.86 -5.00 -6.55
CA SER A 12 -8.65 -5.15 -7.37
C SER A 12 -7.36 -4.83 -6.62
N THR A 13 -7.35 -5.08 -5.30
CA THR A 13 -6.25 -4.78 -4.40
C THR A 13 -5.25 -5.93 -4.36
N TYR A 14 -3.97 -5.60 -4.31
CA TYR A 14 -2.91 -6.50 -3.93
C TYR A 14 -2.54 -6.37 -2.45
N THR A 15 -2.59 -7.49 -1.74
CA THR A 15 -2.01 -7.62 -0.40
C THR A 15 -0.67 -8.36 -0.51
N TYR A 16 0.33 -7.93 0.23
CA TYR A 16 1.66 -8.55 0.21
C TYR A 16 2.01 -9.15 1.56
N LEU A 17 2.45 -10.42 1.56
CA LEU A 17 3.06 -11.08 2.72
C LEU A 17 4.57 -11.11 2.54
N LEU A 18 5.27 -10.55 3.51
CA LEU A 18 6.72 -10.63 3.65
C LEU A 18 7.05 -11.40 4.92
N ALA A 19 7.96 -12.39 4.84
CA ALA A 19 8.39 -13.07 6.04
C ALA A 19 9.86 -13.47 5.99
N ASP A 20 10.50 -13.34 7.13
CA ASP A 20 11.88 -13.79 7.32
C ASP A 20 11.93 -15.32 7.48
N GLU A 21 12.69 -15.97 6.61
CA GLU A 21 12.85 -17.43 6.58
C GLU A 21 13.41 -18.01 7.88
N ARG A 22 14.32 -17.27 8.54
CA ARG A 22 15.03 -17.73 9.74
C ARG A 22 14.21 -17.53 11.00
N THR A 23 13.67 -16.33 11.20
CA THR A 23 12.94 -15.98 12.44
C THR A 23 11.45 -16.30 12.37
N ARG A 24 10.95 -16.62 11.18
CA ARG A 24 9.52 -16.87 10.89
C ARG A 24 8.60 -15.69 11.21
N LYS A 25 9.17 -14.49 11.43
CA LYS A 25 8.39 -13.25 11.60
C LYS A 25 7.89 -12.76 10.26
N ALA A 26 6.66 -12.24 10.25
CA ALA A 26 5.97 -11.82 9.04
C ALA A 26 5.32 -10.43 9.18
N ALA A 27 5.12 -9.79 8.03
CA ALA A 27 4.30 -8.60 7.90
C ALA A 27 3.33 -8.75 6.72
N PHE A 28 2.13 -8.17 6.84
CA PHE A 28 1.24 -7.89 5.71
C PHE A 28 1.30 -6.41 5.34
N ILE A 29 1.21 -6.12 4.05
CA ILE A 29 1.03 -4.78 3.48
C ILE A 29 -0.32 -4.78 2.75
N ASP A 30 -1.16 -3.77 3.02
CA ASP A 30 -2.50 -3.54 2.47
C ASP A 30 -3.44 -4.76 2.59
N PRO A 31 -3.66 -5.31 3.81
CA PRO A 31 -4.53 -6.45 4.01
C PRO A 31 -6.01 -6.04 3.96
N VAL A 32 -6.82 -6.75 3.16
CA VAL A 32 -8.28 -6.53 3.00
C VAL A 32 -9.07 -7.37 4.01
N ASP A 33 -10.09 -6.79 4.65
CA ASP A 33 -10.88 -7.43 5.73
C ASP A 33 -11.56 -8.73 5.31
N THR A 34 -12.12 -8.78 4.10
CA THR A 34 -12.79 -9.96 3.54
C THR A 34 -11.86 -11.16 3.36
N GLN A 35 -10.54 -10.94 3.36
CA GLN A 35 -9.53 -11.97 3.16
C GLN A 35 -8.90 -12.47 4.49
N LEU A 36 -9.37 -12.03 5.65
CA LEU A 36 -8.80 -12.37 6.96
C LEU A 36 -8.56 -13.89 7.12
N ASN A 37 -9.55 -14.74 6.78
CA ASN A 37 -9.43 -16.19 6.90
C ASN A 37 -8.33 -16.78 6.02
N LEU A 38 -8.10 -16.20 4.83
CA LEU A 38 -7.01 -16.57 3.94
C LEU A 38 -5.66 -16.24 4.58
N TYR A 39 -5.54 -15.05 5.18
CA TYR A 39 -4.30 -14.61 5.84
C TYR A 39 -3.94 -15.51 7.03
N LEU A 40 -4.92 -15.81 7.90
CA LEU A 40 -4.72 -16.67 9.06
C LEU A 40 -4.30 -18.09 8.66
N ARG A 41 -4.97 -18.66 7.65
CA ARG A 41 -4.59 -19.97 7.09
C ARG A 41 -3.18 -19.94 6.51
N LEU A 42 -2.81 -18.91 5.76
CA LEU A 42 -1.48 -18.79 5.16
C LEU A 42 -0.37 -18.68 6.23
N LEU A 43 -0.62 -17.95 7.31
CA LEU A 43 0.29 -17.86 8.45
C LEU A 43 0.47 -19.23 9.13
N ASP A 44 -0.60 -19.99 9.32
CA ASP A 44 -0.57 -21.33 9.92
C ASP A 44 0.16 -22.34 9.01
N GLU A 45 -0.22 -22.44 7.73
CA GLU A 45 0.39 -23.32 6.73
C GLU A 45 1.90 -23.10 6.58
N LEU A 46 2.32 -21.85 6.65
CA LEU A 46 3.74 -21.48 6.53
C LEU A 46 4.46 -21.42 7.88
N GLY A 47 3.78 -21.63 9.01
CA GLY A 47 4.35 -21.56 10.36
C GLY A 47 4.95 -20.17 10.64
N LEU A 48 4.22 -19.10 10.35
CA LEU A 48 4.68 -17.72 10.48
C LEU A 48 4.03 -17.02 11.68
N GLN A 49 4.79 -16.14 12.33
CA GLN A 49 4.30 -15.22 13.34
C GLN A 49 4.11 -13.83 12.72
N LEU A 50 2.87 -13.37 12.59
CA LEU A 50 2.60 -12.00 12.16
C LEU A 50 3.02 -11.01 13.26
N VAL A 51 3.95 -10.12 12.94
CA VAL A 51 4.42 -9.08 13.86
C VAL A 51 3.93 -7.69 13.49
N TYR A 52 3.69 -7.44 12.18
CA TYR A 52 3.16 -6.19 11.68
C TYR A 52 2.08 -6.40 10.62
N ALA A 53 1.11 -5.49 10.60
CA ALA A 53 0.21 -5.26 9.47
C ALA A 53 0.28 -3.75 9.15
N LEU A 54 0.51 -3.42 7.88
CA LEU A 54 0.81 -2.08 7.39
C LEU A 54 -0.18 -1.72 6.30
N ASP A 55 -0.68 -0.47 6.30
CA ASP A 55 -1.36 0.09 5.12
C ASP A 55 -0.47 1.17 4.50
N THR A 56 -0.44 1.22 3.18
CA THR A 56 0.26 2.27 2.42
C THR A 56 -0.42 3.62 2.57
N HIS A 57 -1.74 3.65 2.73
CA HIS A 57 -2.57 4.85 2.91
C HIS A 57 -3.96 4.47 3.46
N VAL A 58 -4.80 5.45 3.77
CA VAL A 58 -6.22 5.21 4.08
C VAL A 58 -6.97 4.88 2.78
N HIS A 59 -7.31 3.61 2.56
CA HIS A 59 -7.98 3.11 1.36
C HIS A 59 -9.43 3.59 1.24
N ALA A 60 -9.88 3.86 0.00
CA ALA A 60 -11.25 4.27 -0.32
C ALA A 60 -12.08 3.20 -1.06
N ASP A 61 -11.46 2.09 -1.42
CA ASP A 61 -12.01 1.03 -2.27
C ASP A 61 -12.32 -0.27 -1.51
N HIS A 62 -11.71 -0.47 -0.36
CA HIS A 62 -11.95 -1.62 0.53
C HIS A 62 -11.76 -1.25 2.01
N VAL A 63 -12.27 -2.11 2.90
CA VAL A 63 -12.02 -2.01 4.34
C VAL A 63 -10.74 -2.79 4.68
N THR A 64 -9.84 -2.16 5.42
CA THR A 64 -8.58 -2.80 5.86
C THR A 64 -8.81 -3.87 6.92
N ALA A 65 -7.98 -4.91 6.91
CA ALA A 65 -7.93 -5.94 7.95
C ALA A 65 -7.01 -5.57 9.13
N LEU A 66 -6.41 -4.37 9.20
CA LEU A 66 -5.43 -4.02 10.25
C LEU A 66 -5.95 -4.32 11.66
N GLY A 67 -7.13 -3.81 11.99
CA GLY A 67 -7.72 -4.01 13.32
C GLY A 67 -8.07 -5.46 13.60
N LEU A 68 -8.64 -6.17 12.62
CA LEU A 68 -9.00 -7.58 12.76
C LEU A 68 -7.77 -8.46 12.98
N LEU A 69 -6.69 -8.23 12.24
CA LEU A 69 -5.41 -8.93 12.43
C LEU A 69 -4.82 -8.65 13.81
N ARG A 70 -4.84 -7.38 14.26
CA ARG A 70 -4.37 -7.04 15.61
C ARG A 70 -5.19 -7.74 16.70
N GLU A 71 -6.51 -7.75 16.61
CA GLU A 71 -7.39 -8.41 17.58
C GLU A 71 -7.20 -9.93 17.58
N THR A 72 -6.94 -10.53 16.40
CA THR A 72 -6.87 -12.00 16.26
C THR A 72 -5.51 -12.58 16.63
N VAL A 73 -4.41 -11.94 16.20
CA VAL A 73 -3.05 -12.50 16.36
C VAL A 73 -2.10 -11.59 17.15
N GLY A 74 -2.55 -10.42 17.61
CA GLY A 74 -1.78 -9.51 18.45
C GLY A 74 -0.63 -8.79 17.74
N CYS A 75 -0.66 -8.65 16.42
CA CYS A 75 0.34 -7.91 15.67
C CYS A 75 0.24 -6.40 15.92
N LYS A 76 1.32 -5.68 15.61
CA LYS A 76 1.28 -4.20 15.58
C LYS A 76 0.73 -3.74 14.24
N THR A 77 -0.07 -2.67 14.27
CA THR A 77 -0.63 -2.05 13.07
C THR A 77 0.02 -0.69 12.85
N LEU A 78 0.45 -0.41 11.61
CA LEU A 78 1.11 0.83 11.24
C LEU A 78 0.43 1.43 10.01
N LEU A 79 0.23 2.74 10.04
CA LEU A 79 -0.45 3.52 9.01
C LEU A 79 0.12 4.94 9.00
N GLY A 80 0.07 5.63 7.87
CA GLY A 80 0.43 7.04 7.78
C GLY A 80 -0.46 7.91 8.65
N PHE A 81 0.12 8.92 9.31
CA PHE A 81 -0.61 9.86 10.14
C PHE A 81 -0.97 11.11 9.34
N ALA A 82 -2.21 11.22 8.89
CA ALA A 82 -2.85 12.50 8.64
C ALA A 82 -3.74 12.87 9.84
N GLY A 83 -3.17 12.82 11.05
CA GLY A 83 -3.71 13.46 12.26
C GLY A 83 -4.93 12.84 12.95
N GLU A 84 -5.59 11.78 12.45
CA GLU A 84 -6.89 11.34 12.98
C GLU A 84 -7.11 9.81 13.00
N VAL A 85 -6.05 8.98 13.08
CA VAL A 85 -6.20 7.52 13.15
C VAL A 85 -5.78 7.00 14.52
N ASP A 86 -6.69 7.00 15.48
CA ASP A 86 -6.46 6.55 16.87
C ASP A 86 -6.29 5.01 17.02
N CYS A 87 -6.50 4.26 15.95
CA CYS A 87 -6.55 2.80 16.00
C CYS A 87 -5.22 2.12 15.64
N ALA A 88 -4.28 2.80 14.99
CA ALA A 88 -2.97 2.24 14.68
C ALA A 88 -2.10 2.11 15.93
N SER A 89 -1.23 1.10 15.98
CA SER A 89 -0.29 0.91 17.09
C SER A 89 0.79 2.00 17.09
N ALA A 90 1.16 2.52 15.90
CA ALA A 90 2.05 3.67 15.71
C ALA A 90 1.84 4.27 14.32
N GLY A 91 2.25 5.53 14.13
CA GLY A 91 2.35 6.18 12.84
C GLY A 91 3.60 5.77 12.08
N LEU A 92 3.57 5.94 10.76
CA LEU A 92 4.73 5.79 9.89
C LEU A 92 5.45 7.15 9.76
N GLU A 93 6.77 7.10 9.70
CA GLU A 93 7.62 8.28 9.49
C GLU A 93 8.54 8.06 8.28
N ASP A 94 8.83 9.15 7.53
CA ASP A 94 9.75 9.09 6.39
C ASP A 94 11.16 8.67 6.84
N GLY A 95 11.76 7.71 6.13
CA GLY A 95 13.08 7.17 6.48
C GLY A 95 13.10 6.21 7.67
N GLN A 96 11.95 5.88 8.26
CA GLN A 96 11.84 4.86 9.29
C GLN A 96 12.24 3.49 8.74
N ILE A 97 12.88 2.65 9.57
CA ILE A 97 13.15 1.24 9.26
C ILE A 97 12.30 0.35 10.17
N ILE A 98 11.49 -0.52 9.58
CA ILE A 98 10.68 -1.51 10.29
C ILE A 98 11.34 -2.88 10.14
N ASN A 99 11.68 -3.52 11.26
CA ASN A 99 12.37 -4.80 11.26
C ASN A 99 11.38 -5.97 11.40
N VAL A 100 11.31 -6.82 10.37
CA VAL A 100 10.54 -8.07 10.36
C VAL A 100 11.51 -9.25 10.40
N GLY A 101 11.96 -9.59 11.59
CA GLY A 101 13.12 -10.49 11.76
C GLY A 101 14.38 -9.82 11.23
N ASP A 102 15.02 -10.44 10.24
CA ASP A 102 16.22 -9.92 9.57
C ASP A 102 15.87 -9.08 8.31
N ILE A 103 14.59 -8.94 7.97
CA ILE A 103 14.15 -8.10 6.85
C ILE A 103 14.00 -6.66 7.36
N GLU A 104 14.60 -5.72 6.64
CA GLU A 104 14.43 -4.28 6.84
C GLU A 104 13.46 -3.72 5.79
N ILE A 105 12.37 -3.13 6.26
CA ILE A 105 11.41 -2.39 5.42
C ILE A 105 11.71 -0.91 5.58
N ASN A 106 12.22 -0.28 4.53
CA ASN A 106 12.48 1.16 4.49
C ASN A 106 11.16 1.88 4.13
N VAL A 107 10.74 2.80 4.98
CA VAL A 107 9.50 3.56 4.85
C VAL A 107 9.79 4.85 4.09
N LEU A 108 9.08 5.07 2.99
CA LEU A 108 9.18 6.25 2.13
C LEU A 108 7.86 7.02 2.18
N PHE A 109 7.86 8.26 2.68
CA PHE A 109 6.69 9.12 2.60
C PHE A 109 6.51 9.59 1.16
N THR A 110 5.43 9.17 0.49
CA THR A 110 5.16 9.39 -0.93
C THR A 110 3.75 9.99 -1.15
N PRO A 111 3.46 11.16 -0.56
CA PRO A 111 2.15 11.78 -0.64
C PRO A 111 1.82 12.24 -2.05
N GLY A 112 0.51 12.36 -2.31
CA GLY A 112 -0.01 12.90 -3.56
C GLY A 112 -1.24 12.18 -4.07
N HIS A 113 -1.30 10.84 -4.01
CA HIS A 113 -2.57 10.12 -4.15
C HIS A 113 -3.49 10.46 -2.96
N THR A 114 -2.97 10.29 -1.75
CA THR A 114 -3.51 10.85 -0.51
C THR A 114 -2.42 11.65 0.21
N ASP A 115 -2.79 12.43 1.22
CA ASP A 115 -1.82 13.19 2.02
C ASP A 115 -1.06 12.32 3.04
N ASP A 116 -1.54 11.09 3.29
CA ASP A 116 -0.98 10.09 4.19
C ASP A 116 -0.30 8.90 3.47
N SER A 117 -0.06 8.99 2.15
CA SER A 117 0.52 7.90 1.35
C SER A 117 1.98 7.62 1.69
N PHE A 118 2.30 6.34 1.84
CA PHE A 118 3.64 5.79 2.00
C PHE A 118 3.91 4.68 0.99
N SER A 119 5.17 4.49 0.66
CA SER A 119 5.69 3.33 -0.07
C SER A 119 6.71 2.60 0.81
N PHE A 120 6.88 1.30 0.58
CA PHE A 120 7.80 0.47 1.36
C PHE A 120 8.84 -0.15 0.42
N LEU A 121 10.12 0.02 0.76
CA LEU A 121 11.22 -0.57 0.00
C LEU A 121 11.92 -1.65 0.85
N VAL A 122 12.07 -2.84 0.28
CA VAL A 122 12.80 -3.96 0.87
C VAL A 122 13.92 -4.37 -0.08
N GLU A 123 15.09 -4.62 0.46
CA GLU A 123 16.19 -5.24 -0.28
C GLU A 123 16.40 -6.69 0.22
N ASP A 124 16.36 -7.65 -0.68
CA ASP A 124 16.66 -9.05 -0.39
C ASP A 124 17.61 -9.64 -1.45
N ARG A 125 18.76 -10.12 -1.03
CA ARG A 125 19.77 -10.74 -1.88
C ARG A 125 20.19 -9.90 -3.11
N GLY A 126 20.26 -8.58 -2.93
CA GLY A 126 20.63 -7.63 -3.98
C GLY A 126 19.51 -7.27 -4.96
N HIS A 127 18.28 -7.62 -4.66
CA HIS A 127 17.09 -7.22 -5.42
C HIS A 127 16.23 -6.27 -4.59
N GLY A 128 15.80 -5.15 -5.20
CA GLY A 128 14.87 -4.21 -4.60
C GLY A 128 13.42 -4.59 -4.87
N TYR A 129 12.57 -4.51 -3.85
CA TYR A 129 11.12 -4.74 -3.89
C TYR A 129 10.43 -3.47 -3.38
N LEU A 130 9.81 -2.72 -4.27
CA LEU A 130 9.07 -1.50 -3.95
C LEU A 130 7.56 -1.81 -3.89
N PHE A 131 6.96 -1.69 -2.72
CA PHE A 131 5.52 -1.72 -2.52
C PHE A 131 5.02 -0.28 -2.55
N SER A 132 4.54 0.13 -3.71
CA SER A 132 4.31 1.55 -4.02
C SER A 132 2.93 2.07 -3.61
N GLY A 133 2.05 1.21 -3.08
CA GLY A 133 0.65 1.57 -2.89
C GLY A 133 0.07 2.13 -4.18
N ASP A 134 -0.66 3.23 -4.08
CA ASP A 134 -1.22 3.93 -5.22
C ASP A 134 -0.38 5.14 -5.69
N THR A 135 0.83 5.30 -5.14
CA THR A 135 1.76 6.34 -5.65
C THR A 135 2.19 6.03 -7.08
N LEU A 136 2.66 4.80 -7.34
CA LEU A 136 3.05 4.32 -8.66
C LEU A 136 2.33 3.00 -8.97
N LEU A 137 1.50 2.99 -10.01
CA LEU A 137 0.83 1.80 -10.55
C LEU A 137 1.51 1.34 -11.83
N ILE A 138 1.28 0.09 -12.24
CA ILE A 138 1.79 -0.41 -13.52
C ILE A 138 1.08 0.31 -14.67
N ARG A 139 1.84 1.10 -15.43
CA ARG A 139 1.33 1.98 -16.52
C ARG A 139 0.29 2.98 -16.02
N GLY A 140 0.50 3.51 -14.79
CA GLY A 140 -0.38 4.48 -14.19
C GLY A 140 0.16 5.04 -12.88
N THR A 141 -0.64 5.90 -12.26
CA THR A 141 -0.47 6.41 -10.90
C THR A 141 -1.83 6.46 -10.23
N GLY A 142 -1.88 6.54 -8.92
CA GLY A 142 -3.10 6.89 -8.19
C GLY A 142 -3.64 8.23 -8.66
N ARG A 143 -4.95 8.42 -8.49
CA ARG A 143 -5.64 9.71 -8.70
C ARG A 143 -5.28 10.68 -7.59
N THR A 144 -5.52 11.99 -7.82
CA THR A 144 -5.14 13.06 -6.88
C THR A 144 -6.28 13.99 -6.53
N ASP A 145 -7.51 13.63 -6.89
CA ASP A 145 -8.71 14.46 -6.76
C ASP A 145 -9.58 14.10 -5.54
N PHE A 146 -9.11 13.18 -4.67
CA PHE A 146 -9.76 12.78 -3.42
C PHE A 146 -8.77 12.74 -2.24
N GLN A 147 -9.29 12.66 -1.00
CA GLN A 147 -8.54 12.43 0.24
C GLN A 147 -7.30 13.35 0.38
N ASN A 148 -7.48 14.64 0.14
CA ASN A 148 -6.41 15.65 0.15
C ASN A 148 -5.28 15.34 -0.85
N GLY A 149 -5.59 14.65 -1.94
CA GLY A 149 -4.65 14.37 -3.01
C GLY A 149 -4.12 15.66 -3.66
N ASP A 150 -2.89 15.60 -4.16
CA ASP A 150 -2.20 16.72 -4.79
C ASP A 150 -1.27 16.22 -5.89
N ALA A 151 -1.58 16.61 -7.14
CA ALA A 151 -0.81 16.18 -8.30
C ALA A 151 0.64 16.68 -8.27
N GLY A 152 0.89 17.86 -7.69
CA GLY A 152 2.24 18.40 -7.55
C GLY A 152 3.07 17.62 -6.55
N ARG A 153 2.48 17.22 -5.41
CA ARG A 153 3.14 16.36 -4.42
C ARG A 153 3.35 14.94 -4.97
N LEU A 154 2.39 14.41 -5.74
CA LEU A 154 2.57 13.12 -6.41
C LEU A 154 3.75 13.15 -7.38
N TYR A 155 3.88 14.21 -8.17
CA TYR A 155 5.02 14.42 -9.06
C TYR A 155 6.35 14.38 -8.27
N ASP A 156 6.45 15.13 -7.18
CA ASP A 156 7.65 15.15 -6.33
C ASP A 156 7.95 13.76 -5.73
N SER A 157 6.92 13.07 -5.20
CA SER A 157 7.05 11.70 -4.68
C SER A 157 7.58 10.72 -5.72
N LEU A 158 7.09 10.82 -6.96
CA LEU A 158 7.55 9.99 -8.07
C LEU A 158 9.00 10.34 -8.45
N HIS A 159 9.30 11.60 -8.75
CA HIS A 159 10.57 12.00 -9.35
C HIS A 159 11.72 12.11 -8.35
N ASP A 160 11.45 12.57 -7.12
CA ASP A 160 12.49 12.78 -6.11
C ASP A 160 12.77 11.53 -5.26
N LYS A 161 11.84 10.55 -5.26
CA LYS A 161 11.98 9.33 -4.44
C LYS A 161 11.93 8.05 -5.28
N LEU A 162 10.78 7.71 -5.88
CA LEU A 162 10.60 6.38 -6.47
C LEU A 162 11.42 6.19 -7.75
N LEU A 163 11.42 7.16 -8.65
CA LEU A 163 12.17 7.07 -9.92
C LEU A 163 13.67 7.28 -9.75
N THR A 164 14.18 7.59 -8.55
CA THR A 164 15.61 7.59 -8.25
C THR A 164 16.16 6.21 -7.90
N LEU A 165 15.28 5.24 -7.64
CA LEU A 165 15.67 3.86 -7.36
C LEU A 165 16.28 3.20 -8.60
N PRO A 166 17.10 2.14 -8.42
CA PRO A 166 17.68 1.37 -9.53
C PRO A 166 16.61 0.85 -10.51
N ASP A 167 16.95 0.79 -11.80
CA ASP A 167 16.03 0.39 -12.87
C ASP A 167 15.46 -1.03 -12.70
N ASP A 168 16.19 -1.93 -12.07
CA ASP A 168 15.80 -3.31 -11.79
C ASP A 168 15.01 -3.50 -10.50
N THR A 169 14.76 -2.41 -9.74
CA THR A 169 13.86 -2.46 -8.58
C THR A 169 12.46 -2.86 -9.04
N GLN A 170 11.95 -3.96 -8.50
CA GLN A 170 10.62 -4.47 -8.81
C GLN A 170 9.54 -3.61 -8.18
N VAL A 171 8.52 -3.24 -8.95
CA VAL A 171 7.38 -2.42 -8.52
C VAL A 171 6.16 -3.30 -8.30
N TYR A 172 5.66 -3.31 -7.07
CA TYR A 172 4.47 -4.00 -6.59
C TYR A 172 3.43 -2.97 -6.16
N PRO A 173 2.42 -2.68 -7.01
CA PRO A 173 1.44 -1.62 -6.74
C PRO A 173 0.35 -2.05 -5.74
N GLY A 174 -0.40 -1.09 -5.19
CA GLY A 174 -1.59 -1.37 -4.38
C GLY A 174 -2.73 -1.99 -5.20
N HIS A 175 -2.88 -1.56 -6.45
CA HIS A 175 -3.97 -2.00 -7.34
C HIS A 175 -3.49 -2.36 -8.73
N ASP A 176 -4.23 -3.29 -9.38
CA ASP A 176 -4.20 -3.47 -10.82
C ASP A 176 -5.56 -3.92 -11.37
N TYR A 177 -5.97 -3.28 -12.47
CA TYR A 177 -7.26 -3.53 -13.14
C TYR A 177 -7.12 -4.27 -14.46
N LYS A 178 -5.91 -4.71 -14.82
CA LYS A 178 -5.56 -5.29 -16.13
C LYS A 178 -4.95 -6.68 -16.03
N GLY A 179 -4.65 -7.15 -14.82
CA GLY A 179 -4.02 -8.46 -14.58
C GLY A 179 -2.48 -8.41 -14.55
N TRP A 180 -1.88 -7.21 -14.40
CA TRP A 180 -0.45 -7.05 -14.20
C TRP A 180 -0.09 -7.31 -12.74
N THR A 181 0.99 -8.02 -12.50
CA THR A 181 1.40 -8.43 -11.14
C THR A 181 2.65 -7.73 -10.64
N VAL A 182 3.54 -7.35 -11.55
CA VAL A 182 4.82 -6.71 -11.23
C VAL A 182 5.34 -5.93 -12.44
N SER A 183 6.05 -4.86 -12.18
CA SER A 183 6.84 -4.10 -13.15
C SER A 183 8.22 -3.78 -12.56
N THR A 184 8.99 -2.90 -13.18
CA THR A 184 10.24 -2.36 -12.64
C THR A 184 10.28 -0.84 -12.76
N ILE A 185 11.13 -0.20 -11.97
CA ILE A 185 11.32 1.27 -12.06
C ILE A 185 11.73 1.68 -13.48
N GLY A 186 12.67 0.94 -14.10
CA GLY A 186 13.11 1.21 -15.48
C GLY A 186 11.99 1.04 -16.50
N GLU A 187 11.15 0.01 -16.33
CA GLU A 187 10.02 -0.25 -17.21
C GLU A 187 8.93 0.84 -17.07
N GLU A 188 8.61 1.26 -15.85
CA GLU A 188 7.66 2.34 -15.62
C GLU A 188 8.20 3.69 -16.14
N ARG A 189 9.49 3.99 -15.93
CA ARG A 189 10.12 5.19 -16.49
C ARG A 189 10.03 5.24 -18.02
N ALA A 190 10.16 4.10 -18.68
CA ALA A 190 10.15 4.01 -20.15
C ALA A 190 8.74 3.97 -20.77
N HIS A 191 7.73 3.45 -20.04
CA HIS A 191 6.45 3.08 -20.65
C HIS A 191 5.20 3.52 -19.89
N ASN A 192 5.34 4.19 -18.75
CA ASN A 192 4.19 4.67 -18.00
C ASN A 192 3.66 5.97 -18.59
N PRO A 193 2.41 6.01 -19.15
CA PRO A 193 1.87 7.20 -19.79
C PRO A 193 1.65 8.37 -18.83
N ARG A 194 1.64 8.13 -17.50
CA ARG A 194 1.58 9.20 -16.50
C ARG A 194 2.93 9.90 -16.31
N LEU A 195 4.02 9.26 -16.72
CA LEU A 195 5.38 9.79 -16.63
C LEU A 195 5.88 10.43 -17.95
N GLU A 196 5.05 10.43 -19.02
CA GLU A 196 5.37 11.09 -20.29
C GLU A 196 5.50 12.63 -20.20
N PRO A 197 4.75 13.37 -19.33
CA PRO A 197 4.90 14.81 -19.26
C PRO A 197 6.31 15.26 -18.88
N ASP A 198 6.88 16.17 -19.67
CA ASP A 198 8.27 16.63 -19.53
C ASP A 198 8.57 17.44 -18.26
N ASN A 199 7.52 17.90 -17.56
CA ASN A 199 7.67 18.71 -16.35
C ASN A 199 6.45 18.66 -15.45
N LYS A 200 6.63 19.14 -14.22
CA LYS A 200 5.61 19.13 -13.16
C LYS A 200 4.30 19.82 -13.56
N ALA A 201 4.36 20.94 -14.26
CA ALA A 201 3.15 21.68 -14.67
C ALA A 201 2.31 20.87 -15.67
N ALA A 202 2.95 20.24 -16.65
CA ALA A 202 2.27 19.37 -17.63
C ALA A 202 1.71 18.11 -16.96
N PHE A 203 2.40 17.53 -15.95
CA PHE A 203 1.88 16.42 -15.15
C PHE A 203 0.63 16.83 -14.37
N ILE A 204 0.64 17.99 -13.70
CA ILE A 204 -0.52 18.51 -12.96
C ILE A 204 -1.71 18.69 -13.90
N GLU A 205 -1.49 19.27 -15.09
CA GLU A 205 -2.55 19.45 -16.11
C GLU A 205 -3.11 18.09 -16.57
N LEU A 206 -2.25 17.10 -16.84
CA LEU A 206 -2.66 15.75 -17.19
C LEU A 206 -3.53 15.14 -16.08
N MET A 207 -3.10 15.23 -14.81
CA MET A 207 -3.83 14.66 -13.68
C MET A 207 -5.19 15.32 -13.45
N HIS A 208 -5.29 16.65 -13.62
CA HIS A 208 -6.56 17.38 -13.49
C HIS A 208 -7.57 17.05 -14.61
N ASN A 209 -7.08 16.61 -15.77
CA ASN A 209 -7.93 16.22 -16.90
C ASN A 209 -8.35 14.74 -16.86
N LEU A 210 -8.02 14.00 -15.79
CA LEU A 210 -8.48 12.64 -15.58
C LEU A 210 -9.93 12.62 -15.11
N HIS A 211 -10.81 12.13 -15.97
CA HIS A 211 -12.23 11.93 -15.62
C HIS A 211 -12.46 10.48 -15.19
N LEU A 212 -12.03 10.14 -13.98
CA LEU A 212 -12.18 8.78 -13.42
C LEU A 212 -13.50 8.67 -12.64
N PRO A 213 -14.22 7.52 -12.70
CA PRO A 213 -15.38 7.28 -11.85
C PRO A 213 -14.98 7.28 -10.36
N ASN A 214 -15.92 7.63 -9.48
CA ASN A 214 -15.67 7.61 -8.04
C ASN A 214 -15.44 6.18 -7.55
N PRO A 215 -14.56 5.98 -6.53
CA PRO A 215 -14.42 4.70 -5.85
C PRO A 215 -15.76 4.26 -5.26
N LYS A 216 -16.17 3.01 -5.52
CA LYS A 216 -17.51 2.50 -5.16
C LYS A 216 -17.76 2.45 -3.65
N MET A 217 -16.70 2.29 -2.84
CA MET A 217 -16.78 2.07 -1.40
C MET A 217 -16.38 3.30 -0.57
N MET A 218 -16.09 4.45 -1.19
CA MET A 218 -15.49 5.61 -0.52
C MET A 218 -16.24 6.06 0.74
N ASP A 219 -17.60 6.10 0.68
CA ASP A 219 -18.43 6.53 1.81
C ASP A 219 -18.44 5.54 2.99
N VAL A 220 -18.01 4.30 2.76
CA VAL A 220 -17.94 3.22 3.75
C VAL A 220 -16.49 2.96 4.18
N ALA A 221 -15.59 2.81 3.22
CA ALA A 221 -14.22 2.41 3.46
C ALA A 221 -13.41 3.49 4.19
N VAL A 222 -13.47 4.75 3.77
CA VAL A 222 -12.68 5.82 4.40
C VAL A 222 -13.01 5.99 5.89
N PRO A 223 -14.30 6.11 6.33
CA PRO A 223 -14.61 6.15 7.75
C PRO A 223 -14.22 4.88 8.52
N ALA A 224 -14.38 3.68 7.91
CA ALA A 224 -14.00 2.42 8.52
C ALA A 224 -12.48 2.32 8.70
N ASN A 225 -11.70 2.71 7.71
CA ASN A 225 -10.24 2.61 7.72
C ASN A 225 -9.59 3.60 8.70
N ARG A 226 -10.21 4.75 8.96
CA ARG A 226 -9.82 5.63 10.06
C ARG A 226 -9.95 5.00 11.44
N THR A 227 -10.70 3.90 11.56
CA THR A 227 -10.81 3.05 12.76
C THR A 227 -10.21 1.66 12.55
N CYS A 228 -9.26 1.50 11.62
CA CYS A 228 -8.59 0.24 11.25
C CYS A 228 -9.56 -0.89 10.86
N GLY A 229 -10.69 -0.57 10.26
CA GLY A 229 -11.74 -1.55 9.90
C GLY A 229 -12.58 -2.06 11.07
N LEU A 230 -12.41 -1.52 12.29
CA LEU A 230 -13.12 -2.01 13.50
C LEU A 230 -14.48 -1.36 13.76
N ASN A 231 -14.98 -0.50 12.88
CA ASN A 231 -16.25 0.19 13.11
C ASN A 231 -17.43 -0.76 12.90
N LYS A 232 -17.90 -1.37 13.99
CA LYS A 232 -19.01 -2.37 14.04
C LYS A 232 -20.34 -1.87 13.51
N ASN A 233 -20.51 -0.56 13.31
CA ASN A 233 -21.76 0.05 12.84
C ASN A 233 -21.85 0.14 11.30
N LEU A 234 -20.77 -0.13 10.56
CA LEU A 234 -20.72 -0.07 9.10
C LEU A 234 -20.63 -1.47 8.45
N THR A 235 -20.24 -2.47 9.20
CA THR A 235 -20.23 -3.86 8.74
C THR A 235 -21.56 -4.51 9.12
N GLY A 236 -22.45 -4.73 8.17
CA GLY A 236 -23.71 -5.46 8.36
C GLY A 236 -23.51 -6.97 8.65
N TRP A 237 -22.45 -7.36 9.35
CA TRP A 237 -22.15 -8.72 9.75
C TRP A 237 -22.68 -8.96 11.17
N SER A 238 -23.86 -9.53 11.26
CA SER A 238 -24.29 -10.26 12.48
C SER A 238 -23.53 -11.60 12.48
N VAL A 239 -22.83 -11.87 13.59
CA VAL A 239 -22.20 -13.14 13.94
C VAL A 239 -23.23 -14.26 14.01
#